data_15d10bf0f50079a72f7bb906f9f78c62
#
_entry.id   15d10bf0f50079a72f7bb906f9f78c62
#
_cell.length_a   1.000
_cell.length_b   1.000
_cell.length_c   1.000
_cell.angle_alpha   90.00
_cell.angle_beta   90.00
_cell.angle_gamma   90.00
#
_symmetry.space_group_name_H-M   'P 1'
#
loop_
_entity.id
_entity.type
_entity.pdbx_description
1 polymer ?
#
loop_
_entity_poly.entity_id
_entity_poly.type
_entity_poly.pdbx_seq_one_letter_code
_entity_poly.pdbx_strand_id
1 'polypeptide(L)'
;MLAVERRNRIEQIINKNKSVLVVELAKQFEVTTETIRGDLEKLEKQGVLVRTYGGATLVDNSEIELAITERDTVNYEGKQRIGKYAADLIKDGETKFLDASTSAWHLARYIKGKRGITVITNAEKIVNELSMCDHIHVVCVGGELTPRNMSYIGRVAEKTIKENYYANKCFFSCRGVTLGRGLVDSSEGEAEIKKAMLSCSESAIFLCDKNKIGKIGVPRISGLDGIDCFITDAQLTDEWQVALAEQDVKLVEVEK
;
A
#
# COMPACT_ATOMS: atom_id res chain seq x y z
N MET A 1 -14.69 17.19 32.36
CA MET A 1 -14.58 16.33 31.15
C MET A 1 -13.96 15.00 31.55
N LEU A 2 -14.52 13.88 31.06
CA LEU A 2 -13.96 12.56 31.33
C LEU A 2 -12.61 12.34 30.64
N ALA A 3 -11.73 11.54 31.27
CA ALA A 3 -10.40 11.28 30.71
C ALA A 3 -10.41 10.64 29.30
N VAL A 4 -11.41 9.81 29.00
CA VAL A 4 -11.58 9.19 27.67
C VAL A 4 -11.96 10.24 26.64
N GLU A 5 -12.90 11.12 26.95
CA GLU A 5 -13.31 12.21 26.05
C GLU A 5 -12.16 13.18 25.78
N ARG A 6 -11.36 13.47 26.80
CA ARG A 6 -10.20 14.35 26.67
C ARG A 6 -9.16 13.75 25.74
N ARG A 7 -8.82 12.47 25.89
CA ARG A 7 -7.90 11.78 25.00
C ARG A 7 -8.38 11.76 23.54
N ASN A 8 -9.67 11.48 23.30
CA ASN A 8 -10.24 11.54 21.95
C ASN A 8 -10.13 12.94 21.33
N ARG A 9 -10.32 14.01 22.12
CA ARG A 9 -10.12 15.39 21.65
C ARG A 9 -8.65 15.72 21.40
N ILE A 10 -7.74 15.25 22.26
CA ILE A 10 -6.28 15.40 22.04
C ILE A 10 -5.89 14.71 20.71
N GLU A 11 -6.39 13.52 20.45
CA GLU A 11 -6.17 12.80 19.21
C GLU A 11 -6.67 13.58 17.98
N GLN A 12 -7.86 14.17 18.05
CA GLN A 12 -8.38 15.04 16.99
C GLN A 12 -7.50 16.27 16.74
N ILE A 13 -7.05 16.93 17.82
CA ILE A 13 -6.18 18.12 17.74
C ILE A 13 -4.83 17.76 17.11
N ILE A 14 -4.19 16.66 17.54
CA ILE A 14 -2.88 16.27 17.04
C ILE A 14 -2.95 15.79 15.58
N ASN A 15 -4.04 15.13 15.19
CA ASN A 15 -4.28 14.75 13.80
C ASN A 15 -4.38 15.97 12.87
N LYS A 16 -5.00 17.05 13.35
CA LYS A 16 -5.15 18.30 12.61
C LYS A 16 -3.86 19.14 12.59
N ASN A 17 -3.22 19.31 13.74
CA ASN A 17 -2.12 20.26 13.93
C ASN A 17 -0.72 19.62 13.80
N LYS A 18 -0.65 18.28 13.70
CA LYS A 18 0.57 17.47 13.64
C LYS A 18 1.43 17.46 14.92
N SER A 19 1.30 18.48 15.76
CA SER A 19 1.97 18.58 17.06
C SER A 19 1.10 19.31 18.08
N VAL A 20 1.36 19.07 19.35
CA VAL A 20 0.68 19.71 20.49
C VAL A 20 1.67 19.98 21.61
N LEU A 21 1.44 21.08 22.34
CA LEU A 21 2.21 21.42 23.55
C LEU A 21 1.41 21.09 24.80
N VAL A 22 2.08 20.48 25.80
CA VAL A 22 1.46 20.12 27.09
C VAL A 22 0.81 21.32 27.75
N VAL A 23 1.47 22.48 27.73
CA VAL A 23 0.98 23.70 28.38
C VAL A 23 -0.30 24.23 27.71
N GLU A 24 -0.37 24.17 26.37
CA GLU A 24 -1.54 24.61 25.62
C GLU A 24 -2.74 23.71 25.86
N LEU A 25 -2.52 22.38 25.83
CA LEU A 25 -3.57 21.41 26.13
C LEU A 25 -4.06 21.53 27.57
N ALA A 26 -3.14 21.72 28.52
CA ALA A 26 -3.49 21.92 29.93
C ALA A 26 -4.40 23.13 30.12
N LYS A 27 -4.08 24.25 29.45
CA LYS A 27 -4.90 25.46 29.46
C LYS A 27 -6.25 25.26 28.75
N GLN A 28 -6.24 24.62 27.58
CA GLN A 28 -7.45 24.39 26.79
C GLN A 28 -8.45 23.46 27.47
N PHE A 29 -7.98 22.46 28.20
CA PHE A 29 -8.82 21.47 28.89
C PHE A 29 -9.03 21.78 30.38
N GLU A 30 -8.45 22.86 30.88
CA GLU A 30 -8.54 23.30 32.28
C GLU A 30 -8.10 22.19 33.27
N VAL A 31 -6.98 21.53 32.98
CA VAL A 31 -6.37 20.48 33.80
C VAL A 31 -4.89 20.76 34.02
N THR A 32 -4.26 20.02 34.94
CA THR A 32 -2.82 20.16 35.18
C THR A 32 -2.00 19.59 34.04
N THR A 33 -0.76 20.09 33.86
CA THR A 33 0.21 19.56 32.91
C THR A 33 0.50 18.08 33.15
N GLU A 34 0.47 17.63 34.41
CA GLU A 34 0.66 16.23 34.78
C GLU A 34 -0.47 15.34 34.27
N THR A 35 -1.72 15.83 34.32
CA THR A 35 -2.88 15.14 33.72
C THR A 35 -2.71 14.96 32.22
N ILE A 36 -2.28 16.01 31.52
CA ILE A 36 -2.01 15.94 30.08
C ILE A 36 -0.85 14.98 29.77
N ARG A 37 0.24 15.00 30.54
CA ARG A 37 1.35 14.04 30.36
C ARG A 37 0.90 12.60 30.50
N GLY A 38 0.03 12.30 31.48
CA GLY A 38 -0.56 10.98 31.63
C GLY A 38 -1.51 10.57 30.49
N ASP A 39 -2.24 11.53 29.91
CA ASP A 39 -3.06 11.27 28.73
C ASP A 39 -2.20 11.03 27.48
N LEU A 40 -1.17 11.83 27.27
CA LEU A 40 -0.22 11.65 26.17
C LEU A 40 0.54 10.33 26.28
N GLU A 41 0.92 9.90 27.50
CA GLU A 41 1.56 8.59 27.72
C GLU A 41 0.66 7.43 27.30
N LYS A 42 -0.65 7.52 27.58
CA LYS A 42 -1.62 6.50 27.17
C LYS A 42 -1.81 6.48 25.66
N LEU A 43 -1.86 7.64 25.00
CA LEU A 43 -1.96 7.75 23.55
C LEU A 43 -0.67 7.29 22.85
N GLU A 44 0.50 7.51 23.46
CA GLU A 44 1.78 6.98 22.99
C GLU A 44 1.81 5.45 23.06
N LYS A 45 1.36 4.83 24.15
CA LYS A 45 1.22 3.38 24.28
C LYS A 45 0.23 2.78 23.26
N GLN A 46 -0.73 3.57 22.78
CA GLN A 46 -1.67 3.21 21.72
C GLN A 46 -1.12 3.46 20.32
N GLY A 47 0.10 4.02 20.20
CA GLY A 47 0.75 4.30 18.92
C GLY A 47 0.20 5.53 18.16
N VAL A 48 -0.59 6.37 18.83
CA VAL A 48 -1.23 7.55 18.22
C VAL A 48 -0.22 8.71 18.06
N LEU A 49 0.70 8.86 19.00
CA LEU A 49 1.65 9.98 19.04
C LEU A 49 3.00 9.55 19.65
N VAL A 50 4.02 10.38 19.47
CA VAL A 50 5.31 10.29 20.17
C VAL A 50 5.47 11.53 21.04
N ARG A 51 5.81 11.32 22.32
CA ARG A 51 6.08 12.42 23.23
C ARG A 51 7.43 13.07 22.94
N THR A 52 7.46 14.39 23.01
CA THR A 52 8.66 15.21 22.89
C THR A 52 8.87 16.02 24.17
N TYR A 53 10.02 16.72 24.27
CA TYR A 53 10.25 17.63 25.40
C TYR A 53 9.22 18.78 25.37
N GLY A 54 8.25 18.72 26.27
CA GLY A 54 7.20 19.74 26.43
C GLY A 54 5.92 19.52 25.62
N GLY A 55 5.79 18.43 24.82
CA GLY A 55 4.61 18.19 23.99
C GLY A 55 4.51 16.78 23.47
N ALA A 56 3.81 16.66 22.36
CA ALA A 56 3.77 15.46 21.53
C ALA A 56 3.64 15.83 20.06
N THR A 57 4.20 15.00 19.22
CA THR A 57 3.98 15.04 17.77
C THR A 57 3.12 13.84 17.36
N LEU A 58 2.29 14.04 16.35
CA LEU A 58 1.66 12.89 15.70
C LEU A 58 2.77 11.89 15.38
N VAL A 59 2.56 10.61 15.68
CA VAL A 59 3.40 9.61 15.04
C VAL A 59 3.29 9.91 13.56
N ASP A 60 4.38 10.34 12.95
CA ASP A 60 4.39 10.48 11.51
C ASP A 60 4.28 9.05 10.95
N ASN A 61 3.02 8.60 10.82
CA ASN A 61 2.68 7.31 10.23
C ASN A 61 3.11 7.23 8.76
N SER A 62 3.77 8.29 8.24
CA SER A 62 4.46 8.21 6.96
C SER A 62 5.57 7.14 6.98
N GLU A 63 6.15 6.85 8.15
CA GLU A 63 7.15 5.79 8.31
C GLU A 63 6.56 4.43 8.74
N ILE A 64 5.39 4.42 9.41
CA ILE A 64 4.75 3.16 9.84
C ILE A 64 3.71 2.77 8.80
N GLU A 65 3.96 1.71 8.06
CA GLU A 65 2.96 1.14 7.18
C GLU A 65 1.80 0.56 8.01
N LEU A 66 0.57 1.01 7.72
CA LEU A 66 -0.65 0.48 8.33
C LEU A 66 -0.77 -1.03 8.05
N ALA A 67 -1.36 -1.80 8.95
CA ALA A 67 -1.67 -3.19 8.69
C ALA A 67 -2.52 -3.34 7.42
N ILE A 68 -2.37 -4.45 6.69
CA ILE A 68 -3.06 -4.66 5.41
C ILE A 68 -4.58 -4.55 5.56
N THR A 69 -5.14 -4.97 6.70
CA THR A 69 -6.57 -4.88 6.99
C THR A 69 -7.06 -3.43 7.13
N GLU A 70 -6.25 -2.57 7.72
CA GLU A 70 -6.55 -1.13 7.82
C GLU A 70 -6.38 -0.45 6.46
N ARG A 71 -5.31 -0.82 5.72
CA ARG A 71 -5.10 -0.31 4.35
C ARG A 71 -6.21 -0.72 3.39
N ASP A 72 -6.85 -1.86 3.58
CA ASP A 72 -7.97 -2.31 2.75
C ASP A 72 -9.15 -1.34 2.83
N THR A 73 -9.45 -0.78 4.00
CA THR A 73 -10.55 0.16 4.19
C THR A 73 -10.29 1.56 3.62
N VAL A 74 -9.03 1.95 3.47
CA VAL A 74 -8.66 3.27 2.93
C VAL A 74 -8.88 3.32 1.43
N ASN A 75 -9.71 4.24 0.95
CA ASN A 75 -10.09 4.40 -0.46
C ASN A 75 -10.60 3.08 -1.09
N TYR A 76 -11.47 2.40 -0.35
CA TYR A 76 -12.01 1.08 -0.72
C TYR A 76 -12.65 1.08 -2.12
N GLU A 77 -13.54 2.05 -2.40
CA GLU A 77 -14.22 2.17 -3.70
C GLU A 77 -13.24 2.42 -4.85
N GLY A 78 -12.21 3.27 -4.64
CA GLY A 78 -11.18 3.52 -5.64
C GLY A 78 -10.43 2.24 -6.01
N LYS A 79 -10.03 1.46 -5.00
CA LYS A 79 -9.37 0.16 -5.23
C LYS A 79 -10.28 -0.85 -5.92
N GLN A 80 -11.58 -0.84 -5.62
CA GLN A 80 -12.53 -1.69 -6.34
C GLN A 80 -12.57 -1.34 -7.83
N ARG A 81 -12.65 -0.05 -8.20
CA ARG A 81 -12.66 0.38 -9.60
C ARG A 81 -11.36 0.00 -10.31
N ILE A 82 -10.21 0.28 -9.67
CA ILE A 82 -8.89 -0.10 -10.18
C ILE A 82 -8.83 -1.62 -10.39
N GLY A 83 -9.20 -2.42 -9.40
CA GLY A 83 -9.17 -3.88 -9.45
C GLY A 83 -10.10 -4.44 -10.52
N LYS A 84 -11.31 -3.88 -10.67
CA LYS A 84 -12.27 -4.27 -11.71
C LYS A 84 -11.70 -4.01 -13.11
N TYR A 85 -11.20 -2.81 -13.36
CA TYR A 85 -10.58 -2.49 -14.66
C TYR A 85 -9.37 -3.38 -14.94
N ALA A 86 -8.50 -3.57 -13.95
CA ALA A 86 -7.32 -4.43 -14.10
C ALA A 86 -7.69 -5.88 -14.41
N ALA A 87 -8.80 -6.40 -13.89
CA ALA A 87 -9.31 -7.74 -14.20
C ALA A 87 -9.69 -7.91 -15.69
N ASP A 88 -10.15 -6.84 -16.35
CA ASP A 88 -10.48 -6.88 -17.77
C ASP A 88 -9.24 -6.99 -18.66
N LEU A 89 -8.07 -6.62 -18.16
CA LEU A 89 -6.78 -6.79 -18.85
C LEU A 89 -6.24 -8.22 -18.79
N ILE A 90 -6.87 -9.10 -18.01
CA ILE A 90 -6.46 -10.49 -17.82
C ILE A 90 -7.23 -11.37 -18.80
N LYS A 91 -6.51 -12.12 -19.63
CA LYS A 91 -7.06 -13.12 -20.54
C LYS A 91 -6.98 -14.51 -19.91
N ASP A 92 -7.89 -15.39 -20.27
CA ASP A 92 -7.83 -16.80 -19.90
C ASP A 92 -6.52 -17.44 -20.39
N GLY A 93 -5.98 -18.38 -19.65
CA GLY A 93 -4.74 -19.08 -19.97
C GLY A 93 -3.44 -18.34 -19.64
N GLU A 94 -3.49 -17.06 -19.25
CA GLU A 94 -2.27 -16.28 -18.94
C GLU A 94 -1.77 -16.53 -17.50
N THR A 95 -0.46 -16.33 -17.31
CA THR A 95 0.21 -16.31 -15.99
C THR A 95 0.40 -14.86 -15.51
N LYS A 96 0.14 -14.59 -14.23
CA LYS A 96 0.28 -13.28 -13.62
C LYS A 96 1.01 -13.32 -12.30
N PHE A 97 1.80 -12.28 -12.05
CA PHE A 97 2.18 -11.91 -10.69
C PHE A 97 1.14 -10.96 -10.10
N LEU A 98 0.75 -11.22 -8.86
CA LEU A 98 -0.01 -10.30 -8.01
C LEU A 98 0.78 -10.06 -6.72
N ASP A 99 1.15 -8.81 -6.44
CA ASP A 99 1.88 -8.45 -5.24
C ASP A 99 0.99 -8.42 -3.97
N ALA A 100 1.59 -8.26 -2.81
CA ALA A 100 0.89 -8.21 -1.53
C ALA A 100 0.25 -6.86 -1.21
N SER A 101 -0.15 -6.11 -2.22
CA SER A 101 -0.88 -4.85 -2.03
C SER A 101 -2.39 -5.08 -1.89
N THR A 102 -3.06 -4.14 -1.21
CA THR A 102 -4.53 -4.15 -1.16
C THR A 102 -5.16 -3.94 -2.53
N SER A 103 -4.53 -3.18 -3.44
CA SER A 103 -5.03 -2.99 -4.80
C SER A 103 -5.01 -4.29 -5.61
N ALA A 104 -3.93 -5.10 -5.49
CA ALA A 104 -3.86 -6.41 -6.11
C ALA A 104 -4.82 -7.42 -5.45
N TRP A 105 -5.05 -7.30 -4.15
CA TRP A 105 -6.07 -8.12 -3.47
C TRP A 105 -7.49 -7.78 -3.97
N HIS A 106 -7.81 -6.48 -4.21
CA HIS A 106 -9.08 -6.12 -4.87
C HIS A 106 -9.17 -6.72 -6.28
N LEU A 107 -8.10 -6.67 -7.07
CA LEU A 107 -8.06 -7.34 -8.38
C LEU A 107 -8.36 -8.84 -8.26
N ALA A 108 -7.77 -9.54 -7.29
CA ALA A 108 -7.98 -10.97 -7.08
C ALA A 108 -9.48 -11.33 -6.89
N ARG A 109 -10.27 -10.47 -6.28
CA ARG A 109 -11.72 -10.66 -6.11
C ARG A 109 -12.48 -10.67 -7.44
N TYR A 110 -12.00 -9.92 -8.45
CA TYR A 110 -12.67 -9.79 -9.76
C TYR A 110 -12.24 -10.84 -10.78
N ILE A 111 -11.15 -11.57 -10.54
CA ILE A 111 -10.67 -12.59 -11.49
C ILE A 111 -11.19 -14.00 -11.19
N LYS A 112 -12.00 -14.19 -10.15
CA LYS A 112 -12.56 -15.50 -9.77
C LYS A 112 -13.34 -16.21 -10.89
N GLY A 113 -13.85 -15.47 -11.87
CA GLY A 113 -14.54 -16.04 -13.04
C GLY A 113 -13.64 -16.39 -14.22
N LYS A 114 -12.35 -16.05 -14.19
CA LYS A 114 -11.37 -16.35 -15.25
C LYS A 114 -10.98 -17.82 -15.23
N ARG A 115 -10.65 -18.39 -16.37
CA ARG A 115 -10.36 -19.81 -16.49
C ARG A 115 -8.94 -20.09 -17.00
N GLY A 116 -8.33 -21.13 -16.45
CA GLY A 116 -7.01 -21.59 -16.87
C GLY A 116 -5.88 -20.60 -16.60
N ILE A 117 -6.11 -19.58 -15.74
CA ILE A 117 -5.06 -18.63 -15.36
C ILE A 117 -4.20 -19.18 -14.24
N THR A 118 -2.93 -18.78 -14.25
CA THR A 118 -2.00 -19.00 -13.13
C THR A 118 -1.74 -17.69 -12.43
N VAL A 119 -1.94 -17.66 -11.11
CA VAL A 119 -1.63 -16.51 -10.23
C VAL A 119 -0.47 -16.88 -9.34
N ILE A 120 0.63 -16.17 -9.47
CA ILE A 120 1.83 -16.30 -8.64
C ILE A 120 1.87 -15.09 -7.71
N THR A 121 1.91 -15.34 -6.40
CA THR A 121 1.80 -14.26 -5.42
C THR A 121 2.63 -14.51 -4.17
N ASN A 122 3.10 -13.44 -3.57
CA ASN A 122 3.68 -13.43 -2.23
C ASN A 122 2.66 -13.03 -1.14
N ALA A 123 1.38 -12.90 -1.49
CA ALA A 123 0.33 -12.39 -0.61
C ALA A 123 -0.51 -13.52 -0.03
N GLU A 124 -0.47 -13.71 1.28
CA GLU A 124 -1.33 -14.69 1.98
C GLU A 124 -2.83 -14.40 1.74
N LYS A 125 -3.22 -13.10 1.72
CA LYS A 125 -4.60 -12.68 1.46
C LYS A 125 -5.09 -13.09 0.07
N ILE A 126 -4.24 -13.02 -0.96
CA ILE A 126 -4.59 -13.43 -2.33
C ILE A 126 -4.68 -14.94 -2.44
N VAL A 127 -3.75 -15.67 -1.79
CA VAL A 127 -3.83 -17.14 -1.72
C VAL A 127 -5.17 -17.56 -1.11
N ASN A 128 -5.55 -17.00 0.03
CA ASN A 128 -6.83 -17.31 0.68
C ASN A 128 -8.04 -16.90 -0.18
N GLU A 129 -7.99 -15.74 -0.82
CA GLU A 129 -9.08 -15.23 -1.68
C GLU A 129 -9.39 -16.16 -2.86
N LEU A 130 -8.36 -16.79 -3.43
CA LEU A 130 -8.46 -17.64 -4.62
C LEU A 130 -8.44 -19.13 -4.31
N SER A 131 -8.23 -19.54 -3.06
CA SER A 131 -8.06 -20.96 -2.65
C SER A 131 -9.25 -21.86 -2.99
N MET A 132 -10.46 -21.30 -3.12
CA MET A 132 -11.68 -22.04 -3.44
C MET A 132 -12.03 -21.99 -4.95
N CYS A 133 -11.12 -21.49 -5.79
CA CYS A 133 -11.32 -21.37 -7.23
C CYS A 133 -10.53 -22.46 -7.96
N ASP A 134 -11.06 -23.68 -8.06
CA ASP A 134 -10.38 -24.87 -8.62
C ASP A 134 -9.88 -24.69 -10.06
N HIS A 135 -10.42 -23.71 -10.78
CA HIS A 135 -10.06 -23.39 -12.17
C HIS A 135 -8.96 -22.32 -12.29
N ILE A 136 -8.45 -21.83 -11.15
CA ILE A 136 -7.31 -20.92 -11.06
C ILE A 136 -6.15 -21.64 -10.38
N HIS A 137 -5.02 -21.74 -11.07
CA HIS A 137 -3.80 -22.28 -10.45
C HIS A 137 -3.12 -21.20 -9.61
N VAL A 138 -3.09 -21.37 -8.29
CA VAL A 138 -2.49 -20.39 -7.36
C VAL A 138 -1.16 -20.91 -6.85
N VAL A 139 -0.12 -20.13 -7.05
CA VAL A 139 1.24 -20.40 -6.57
C VAL A 139 1.61 -19.38 -5.50
N CYS A 140 1.87 -19.84 -4.28
CA CYS A 140 2.48 -19.02 -3.22
C CYS A 140 4.00 -19.15 -3.29
N VAL A 141 4.71 -18.04 -3.40
CA VAL A 141 6.19 -18.07 -3.54
C VAL A 141 6.94 -18.50 -2.28
N GLY A 142 6.26 -18.51 -1.12
CA GLY A 142 6.88 -18.81 0.16
C GLY A 142 7.86 -17.73 0.64
N GLY A 143 8.64 -18.04 1.67
CA GLY A 143 9.60 -17.11 2.28
C GLY A 143 9.26 -16.74 3.72
N GLU A 144 9.75 -15.60 4.19
CA GLU A 144 9.48 -15.07 5.53
C GLU A 144 8.17 -14.30 5.56
N LEU A 145 7.26 -14.69 6.45
CA LEU A 145 5.98 -13.98 6.60
C LEU A 145 6.16 -12.66 7.35
N THR A 146 5.72 -11.56 6.75
CA THR A 146 5.59 -10.27 7.43
C THR A 146 4.17 -10.12 7.98
N PRO A 147 3.96 -10.12 9.31
CA PRO A 147 2.61 -10.14 9.88
C PRO A 147 1.76 -8.93 9.52
N ARG A 148 2.36 -7.74 9.39
CA ARG A 148 1.66 -6.50 9.09
C ARG A 148 1.08 -6.47 7.67
N ASN A 149 1.83 -6.99 6.72
CA ASN A 149 1.44 -7.02 5.31
C ASN A 149 0.79 -8.36 4.89
N MET A 150 0.88 -9.39 5.75
CA MET A 150 0.49 -10.75 5.39
C MET A 150 1.11 -11.17 4.05
N SER A 151 2.43 -10.89 3.92
CA SER A 151 3.21 -11.13 2.71
C SER A 151 4.44 -11.94 3.00
N TYR A 152 4.86 -12.74 2.03
CA TYR A 152 6.10 -13.49 2.07
C TYR A 152 7.21 -12.70 1.37
N ILE A 153 8.34 -12.52 2.06
CA ILE A 153 9.50 -11.77 1.56
C ILE A 153 10.80 -12.56 1.75
N GLY A 154 11.90 -11.94 1.37
CA GLY A 154 13.26 -12.43 1.61
C GLY A 154 13.75 -13.37 0.51
N ARG A 155 14.99 -13.82 0.69
CA ARG A 155 15.77 -14.53 -0.34
C ARG A 155 15.07 -15.75 -0.93
N VAL A 156 14.30 -16.48 -0.13
CA VAL A 156 13.58 -17.68 -0.62
C VAL A 156 12.51 -17.26 -1.61
N ALA A 157 11.68 -16.26 -1.27
CA ALA A 157 10.64 -15.77 -2.14
C ALA A 157 11.21 -15.17 -3.44
N GLU A 158 12.25 -14.33 -3.34
CA GLU A 158 12.93 -13.74 -4.50
C GLU A 158 13.50 -14.80 -5.44
N LYS A 159 14.19 -15.82 -4.87
CA LYS A 159 14.78 -16.91 -5.64
C LYS A 159 13.69 -17.73 -6.33
N THR A 160 12.60 -18.03 -5.62
CA THR A 160 11.46 -18.76 -6.18
C THR A 160 10.90 -18.05 -7.40
N ILE A 161 10.74 -16.72 -7.35
CA ILE A 161 10.26 -15.93 -8.48
C ILE A 161 11.27 -15.99 -9.63
N LYS A 162 12.52 -15.60 -9.38
CA LYS A 162 13.55 -15.41 -10.42
C LYS A 162 13.96 -16.70 -11.14
N GLU A 163 13.96 -17.83 -10.44
CA GLU A 163 14.45 -19.09 -11.02
C GLU A 163 13.35 -19.96 -11.62
N ASN A 164 12.09 -19.78 -11.22
CA ASN A 164 11.06 -20.74 -11.60
C ASN A 164 9.90 -20.16 -12.40
N TYR A 165 9.73 -18.83 -12.44
CA TYR A 165 8.53 -18.27 -13.03
C TYR A 165 8.81 -17.10 -13.96
N TYR A 166 7.98 -17.04 -15.02
CA TYR A 166 7.87 -15.87 -15.90
C TYR A 166 6.39 -15.63 -16.19
N ALA A 167 5.93 -14.41 -16.06
CA ALA A 167 4.53 -14.05 -16.19
C ALA A 167 4.26 -13.14 -17.38
N ASN A 168 3.06 -13.23 -17.96
CA ASN A 168 2.62 -12.30 -19.00
C ASN A 168 2.40 -10.90 -18.43
N LYS A 169 1.95 -10.81 -17.18
CA LYS A 169 1.69 -9.51 -16.53
C LYS A 169 2.04 -9.55 -15.05
N CYS A 170 2.60 -8.46 -14.57
CA CYS A 170 2.75 -8.19 -13.15
C CYS A 170 1.80 -7.06 -12.75
N PHE A 171 0.85 -7.34 -11.88
CA PHE A 171 0.00 -6.34 -11.27
C PHE A 171 0.49 -6.05 -9.87
N PHE A 172 0.88 -4.82 -9.61
CA PHE A 172 1.47 -4.45 -8.34
C PHE A 172 1.11 -3.04 -7.92
N SER A 173 1.33 -2.75 -6.67
CA SER A 173 1.24 -1.40 -6.11
C SER A 173 2.47 -1.13 -5.24
N CYS A 174 2.52 0.05 -4.64
CA CYS A 174 3.65 0.44 -3.79
C CYS A 174 3.19 1.33 -2.62
N ARG A 175 4.11 1.78 -1.79
CA ARG A 175 3.86 2.78 -0.74
C ARG A 175 3.48 4.12 -1.35
N GLY A 176 4.21 4.57 -2.35
CA GLY A 176 3.99 5.86 -2.97
C GLY A 176 4.74 6.03 -4.28
N VAL A 177 4.30 7.03 -5.05
CA VAL A 177 4.89 7.40 -6.34
C VAL A 177 5.01 8.90 -6.46
N THR A 178 6.16 9.36 -6.96
CA THR A 178 6.42 10.78 -7.26
C THR A 178 7.15 10.89 -8.60
N LEU A 179 7.01 12.02 -9.27
CA LEU A 179 7.70 12.27 -10.55
C LEU A 179 9.23 12.19 -10.40
N GLY A 180 9.78 12.74 -9.31
CA GLY A 180 11.23 12.80 -9.14
C GLY A 180 11.89 11.51 -8.64
N ARG A 181 11.16 10.63 -7.91
CA ARG A 181 11.72 9.41 -7.32
C ARG A 181 11.21 8.13 -7.95
N GLY A 182 10.13 8.21 -8.74
CA GLY A 182 9.42 7.04 -9.24
C GLY A 182 8.63 6.32 -8.14
N LEU A 183 8.60 4.99 -8.21
CA LEU A 183 7.87 4.11 -7.34
C LEU A 183 8.73 3.69 -6.14
N VAL A 184 8.20 3.86 -4.93
CA VAL A 184 8.90 3.59 -3.67
C VAL A 184 8.06 2.73 -2.73
N ASP A 185 8.70 1.94 -1.88
CA ASP A 185 8.00 1.10 -0.90
C ASP A 185 8.30 1.49 0.56
N SER A 186 7.66 0.78 1.48
CA SER A 186 7.81 0.94 2.93
C SER A 186 8.97 0.14 3.49
N SER A 187 9.31 -1.00 2.88
CA SER A 187 10.40 -1.88 3.32
C SER A 187 11.21 -2.41 2.14
N GLU A 188 12.48 -2.68 2.40
CA GLU A 188 13.40 -3.25 1.40
C GLU A 188 12.91 -4.62 0.92
N GLY A 189 12.46 -5.48 1.84
CA GLY A 189 11.96 -6.81 1.48
C GLY A 189 10.76 -6.76 0.51
N GLU A 190 9.82 -5.84 0.70
CA GLU A 190 8.69 -5.65 -0.23
C GLU A 190 9.17 -5.11 -1.58
N ALA A 191 10.11 -4.16 -1.56
CA ALA A 191 10.66 -3.60 -2.80
C ALA A 191 11.41 -4.66 -3.62
N GLU A 192 12.22 -5.52 -2.99
CA GLU A 192 12.97 -6.57 -3.68
C GLU A 192 12.06 -7.65 -4.29
N ILE A 193 10.96 -8.02 -3.63
CA ILE A 193 9.95 -8.92 -4.22
C ILE A 193 9.33 -8.29 -5.46
N LYS A 194 8.95 -7.02 -5.41
CA LYS A 194 8.38 -6.32 -6.57
C LYS A 194 9.38 -6.22 -7.72
N LYS A 195 10.64 -5.88 -7.44
CA LYS A 195 11.72 -5.90 -8.45
C LYS A 195 11.87 -7.28 -9.09
N ALA A 196 11.82 -8.35 -8.30
CA ALA A 196 11.89 -9.71 -8.82
C ALA A 196 10.69 -10.04 -9.72
N MET A 197 9.46 -9.68 -9.33
CA MET A 197 8.26 -9.88 -10.16
C MET A 197 8.33 -9.08 -11.46
N LEU A 198 8.75 -7.81 -11.38
CA LEU A 198 8.91 -6.95 -12.56
C LEU A 198 9.94 -7.50 -13.55
N SER A 199 11.09 -7.96 -13.07
CA SER A 199 12.15 -8.52 -13.91
C SER A 199 11.78 -9.86 -14.58
N CYS A 200 10.73 -10.53 -14.10
CA CYS A 200 10.24 -11.81 -14.57
C CYS A 200 8.86 -11.71 -15.24
N SER A 201 8.49 -10.56 -15.77
CA SER A 201 7.21 -10.34 -16.44
C SER A 201 7.36 -9.61 -17.77
N GLU A 202 6.45 -9.89 -18.72
CA GLU A 202 6.41 -9.21 -20.03
C GLU A 202 5.86 -7.80 -19.92
N SER A 203 4.92 -7.56 -18.99
CA SER A 203 4.26 -6.27 -18.82
C SER A 203 4.01 -5.95 -17.35
N ALA A 204 4.37 -4.74 -16.95
CA ALA A 204 4.25 -4.21 -15.60
C ALA A 204 3.06 -3.23 -15.49
N ILE A 205 2.05 -3.59 -14.72
CA ILE A 205 0.82 -2.82 -14.54
C ILE A 205 0.74 -2.30 -13.11
N PHE A 206 0.90 -1.01 -12.96
CA PHE A 206 0.89 -0.34 -11.67
C PHE A 206 -0.53 0.07 -11.26
N LEU A 207 -0.95 -0.41 -10.09
CA LEU A 207 -2.26 -0.14 -9.50
C LEU A 207 -2.12 0.96 -8.45
N CYS A 208 -2.46 2.18 -8.80
CA CYS A 208 -2.21 3.37 -7.99
C CYS A 208 -3.51 3.99 -7.47
N ASP A 209 -3.91 3.71 -6.24
CA ASP A 209 -4.96 4.52 -5.63
C ASP A 209 -4.47 5.95 -5.34
N LYS A 210 -5.38 6.93 -5.44
CA LYS A 210 -5.07 8.36 -5.34
C LYS A 210 -4.24 8.76 -4.11
N ASN A 211 -4.36 8.02 -2.99
CA ASN A 211 -3.63 8.33 -1.77
C ASN A 211 -2.14 7.94 -1.83
N LYS A 212 -1.68 7.33 -2.91
CA LYS A 212 -0.27 6.96 -3.12
C LYS A 212 0.51 8.01 -3.89
N ILE A 213 -0.19 8.87 -4.63
CA ILE A 213 0.42 9.95 -5.42
C ILE A 213 1.03 10.98 -4.46
N GLY A 214 2.29 11.33 -4.68
CA GLY A 214 3.05 12.26 -3.85
C GLY A 214 3.59 11.68 -2.53
N LYS A 215 3.23 10.43 -2.16
CA LYS A 215 3.83 9.79 -1.00
C LYS A 215 5.26 9.34 -1.28
N ILE A 216 6.08 9.42 -0.25
CA ILE A 216 7.49 9.02 -0.27
C ILE A 216 7.71 7.73 0.52
N GLY A 217 8.79 7.06 0.20
CA GLY A 217 9.31 5.88 0.90
C GLY A 217 10.82 5.81 0.70
N VAL A 218 11.51 4.96 1.44
CA VAL A 218 12.98 4.86 1.36
C VAL A 218 13.41 3.88 0.26
N PRO A 219 12.93 2.62 0.22
CA PRO A 219 13.33 1.69 -0.83
C PRO A 219 12.69 2.06 -2.16
N ARG A 220 13.51 2.24 -3.19
CA ARG A 220 13.04 2.45 -4.57
C ARG A 220 12.76 1.10 -5.23
N ILE A 221 11.63 1.02 -5.95
CA ILE A 221 11.28 -0.12 -6.80
C ILE A 221 11.80 0.14 -8.21
N SER A 222 11.29 1.18 -8.87
CA SER A 222 11.67 1.57 -10.23
C SER A 222 11.42 3.07 -10.48
N GLY A 223 11.86 3.57 -11.64
CA GLY A 223 11.35 4.80 -12.21
C GLY A 223 9.95 4.60 -12.81
N LEU A 224 9.41 5.63 -13.45
CA LEU A 224 8.19 5.51 -14.24
C LEU A 224 8.42 4.68 -15.51
N ASP A 225 9.64 4.66 -16.02
CA ASP A 225 10.12 3.82 -17.12
C ASP A 225 10.06 2.30 -16.82
N GLY A 226 9.88 1.91 -15.59
CA GLY A 226 9.75 0.50 -15.17
C GLY A 226 8.33 -0.04 -15.20
N ILE A 227 7.36 0.70 -15.75
CA ILE A 227 5.97 0.26 -15.89
C ILE A 227 5.43 0.52 -17.30
N ASP A 228 4.51 -0.32 -17.77
CA ASP A 228 3.85 -0.17 -19.08
C ASP A 228 2.47 0.47 -18.96
N CYS A 229 1.82 0.33 -17.81
CA CYS A 229 0.48 0.86 -17.58
C CYS A 229 0.34 1.39 -16.15
N PHE A 230 -0.22 2.58 -16.02
CA PHE A 230 -0.55 3.25 -14.76
C PHE A 230 -2.08 3.36 -14.64
N ILE A 231 -2.68 2.59 -13.73
CA ILE A 231 -4.13 2.60 -13.48
C ILE A 231 -4.40 3.32 -12.16
N THR A 232 -5.22 4.37 -12.19
CA THR A 232 -5.52 5.17 -10.99
C THR A 232 -6.98 5.62 -10.94
N ASP A 233 -7.49 5.87 -9.73
CA ASP A 233 -8.76 6.54 -9.46
C ASP A 233 -8.62 8.05 -9.20
N ALA A 234 -7.43 8.61 -9.44
CA ALA A 234 -7.17 10.04 -9.43
C ALA A 234 -7.30 10.64 -10.83
N GLN A 235 -7.68 11.90 -10.90
CA GLN A 235 -7.38 12.75 -12.05
C GLN A 235 -5.96 13.29 -11.88
N LEU A 236 -5.08 12.97 -12.82
CA LEU A 236 -3.70 13.41 -12.79
C LEU A 236 -3.56 14.80 -13.43
N THR A 237 -2.62 15.59 -12.93
CA THR A 237 -2.26 16.88 -13.53
C THR A 237 -1.56 16.69 -14.88
N ASP A 238 -1.55 17.73 -15.70
CA ASP A 238 -0.86 17.74 -17.00
C ASP A 238 0.61 17.33 -16.87
N GLU A 239 1.28 17.74 -15.78
CA GLU A 239 2.67 17.35 -15.50
C GLU A 239 2.85 15.83 -15.39
N TRP A 240 1.93 15.14 -14.72
CA TRP A 240 1.92 13.68 -14.64
C TRP A 240 1.65 13.02 -15.98
N GLN A 241 0.67 13.55 -16.73
CA GLN A 241 0.31 13.01 -18.04
C GLN A 241 1.48 13.10 -19.02
N VAL A 242 2.16 14.25 -19.04
CA VAL A 242 3.37 14.46 -19.87
C VAL A 242 4.49 13.50 -19.44
N ALA A 243 4.77 13.42 -18.13
CA ALA A 243 5.85 12.55 -17.64
C ALA A 243 5.61 11.06 -17.93
N LEU A 244 4.37 10.59 -17.86
CA LEU A 244 4.02 9.21 -18.21
C LEU A 244 4.13 8.98 -19.72
N ALA A 245 3.67 9.94 -20.53
CA ALA A 245 3.77 9.84 -22.00
C ALA A 245 5.22 9.84 -22.50
N GLU A 246 6.12 10.62 -21.87
CA GLU A 246 7.55 10.63 -22.19
C GLU A 246 8.24 9.27 -21.93
N GLN A 247 7.66 8.43 -21.07
CA GLN A 247 8.15 7.09 -20.76
C GLN A 247 7.33 5.98 -21.44
N ASP A 248 6.50 6.31 -22.43
CA ASP A 248 5.59 5.37 -23.13
C ASP A 248 4.64 4.61 -22.19
N VAL A 249 4.33 5.16 -21.01
CA VAL A 249 3.43 4.56 -20.02
C VAL A 249 1.97 4.87 -20.34
N LYS A 250 1.18 3.82 -20.56
CA LYS A 250 -0.26 3.97 -20.76
C LYS A 250 -0.95 4.42 -19.48
N LEU A 251 -1.53 5.62 -19.45
CA LEU A 251 -2.36 6.10 -18.36
C LEU A 251 -3.81 5.63 -18.51
N VAL A 252 -4.40 5.17 -17.41
CA VAL A 252 -5.82 4.83 -17.28
C VAL A 252 -6.36 5.44 -15.99
N GLU A 253 -7.24 6.40 -16.14
CA GLU A 253 -7.99 7.01 -15.05
C GLU A 253 -9.36 6.34 -14.97
N VAL A 254 -9.62 5.58 -13.88
CA VAL A 254 -10.89 4.90 -13.68
C VAL A 254 -11.89 5.84 -13.01
N GLU A 255 -12.94 6.21 -13.74
CA GLU A 255 -13.97 7.12 -13.29
C GLU A 255 -14.87 6.52 -12.17
N LYS A 256 -15.62 7.41 -11.48
CA LYS A 256 -16.55 7.04 -10.40
C LYS A 256 -17.75 6.24 -10.92
#